data_0690fbc2f324880f180536a34634617e
#
_entry.id   0690fbc2f324880f180536a34634617e
#
_cell.length_a   1.000
_cell.length_b   1.000
_cell.length_c   1.000
_cell.angle_alpha   90.00
_cell.angle_beta   90.00
_cell.angle_gamma   90.00
#
_symmetry.space_group_name_H-M   'P 1'
#
loop_
_entity.id
_entity.type
_entity.pdbx_description
1 polymer ?
#
loop_
_entity_poly.entity_id
_entity_poly.type
_entity_poly.pdbx_seq_one_letter_code
_entity_poly.pdbx_strand_id
1 'polypeptide(L)'
;MSARLVLTRSRSLVVAALLLPGCLLAQRGGRGGRGGGAADTVPSDVSWRNIGPDASGRMVAVAGSDARPNEYYFGTTGGGVWKTTDGGKTAAPVTDNYFGGTIGAIAVDQKNPDVVWVGGGEYAIRGNVSYGDGVWKTTDGGKTWTSMGLKETQQIARIKIDPRNPDVAYVAALGHVWAPNAERGVFKTTDGGKSWRKVLFRNDSTGAIELQMDPSNPDVLYAALWQAGRKPWLLISGGTGSGIFKSTDAGEHWTEITHNSGLPSGLIGNVSLAISPAKPNRIWALIENEPGGGVYRSDDAGATWTLLNQSRDLRQRAWYFGRVFADPKDTNTVYSLNVSNWVSHDGGKTFTAGPRAGSDHHDLWIAPNDPKRMAIAYDQGIGFTTDGGANVTRTNTPTGQFYHVHLLNKAPFDVCGAKQDAGSQCGPVRQAAAFGGRGGGGGGGRGGAPAGPPSPYSEFYPAAGGESGYMASDPTDPNVTFGGNYSGVIDMQNRATGERARLDPWP
;
A
#
# COMPACT_ATOMS: atom_id res chain seq x y z
N MET A 1 -25.24 62.16 -17.12
CA MET A 1 -25.33 62.82 -15.81
C MET A 1 -24.42 62.06 -14.88
N SER A 2 -23.17 62.33 -14.79
CA SER A 2 -22.36 63.28 -14.01
C SER A 2 -22.70 63.35 -12.54
N ALA A 3 -21.77 62.89 -11.71
CA ALA A 3 -21.09 63.51 -10.56
C ALA A 3 -20.45 62.36 -9.73
N ARG A 4 -19.15 62.20 -9.71
CA ARG A 4 -18.00 62.87 -9.04
C ARG A 4 -18.10 62.87 -7.50
N LEU A 5 -17.18 62.08 -6.94
CA LEU A 5 -16.09 62.41 -6.00
C LEU A 5 -16.49 62.96 -4.62
N VAL A 6 -15.90 62.42 -3.56
CA VAL A 6 -14.99 63.10 -2.62
C VAL A 6 -14.26 62.11 -1.69
N LEU A 7 -12.95 62.28 -1.61
CA LEU A 7 -12.00 61.75 -0.64
C LEU A 7 -12.10 62.45 0.73
N THR A 8 -11.87 61.75 1.85
CA THR A 8 -11.15 62.34 3.01
C THR A 8 -10.58 61.24 3.93
N ARG A 9 -9.27 61.14 3.98
CA ARG A 9 -8.26 61.27 5.04
C ARG A 9 -8.49 60.56 6.38
N SER A 10 -7.63 59.60 6.58
CA SER A 10 -6.75 59.28 7.72
C SER A 10 -7.09 59.76 9.14
N ARG A 11 -7.06 58.78 10.10
CA ARG A 11 -6.47 59.01 11.44
C ARG A 11 -5.82 57.73 11.97
N SER A 12 -4.52 57.88 12.29
CA SER A 12 -3.67 56.93 12.95
C SER A 12 -4.11 56.74 14.40
N LEU A 13 -4.17 55.54 14.86
CA LEU A 13 -4.24 55.22 16.28
C LEU A 13 -2.96 54.49 16.71
N VAL A 14 -2.23 55.18 17.59
CA VAL A 14 -1.07 54.70 18.33
C VAL A 14 -1.57 53.78 19.42
N VAL A 15 -1.11 52.55 19.48
CA VAL A 15 -1.30 51.67 20.66
C VAL A 15 0.05 51.54 21.36
N ALA A 16 0.03 51.96 22.62
CA ALA A 16 1.16 51.95 23.55
C ALA A 16 1.54 50.52 23.94
N ALA A 17 2.81 50.22 23.91
CA ALA A 17 3.42 49.03 24.46
C ALA A 17 3.54 49.16 25.99
N LEU A 18 3.00 48.23 26.73
CA LEU A 18 3.27 48.02 28.14
C LEU A 18 4.42 47.04 28.31
N LEU A 19 5.53 47.56 28.79
CA LEU A 19 6.70 46.83 29.25
C LEU A 19 6.44 46.21 30.64
N LEU A 20 6.68 44.91 30.78
CA LEU A 20 6.89 44.27 32.09
C LEU A 20 8.32 43.70 32.15
N PRO A 21 8.95 43.72 33.33
CA PRO A 21 10.38 43.62 33.47
C PRO A 21 10.92 42.22 33.43
N GLY A 22 12.13 42.09 32.90
CA GLY A 22 12.85 40.86 32.70
C GLY A 22 13.35 40.23 34.01
N CYS A 23 13.40 38.91 33.98
CA CYS A 23 14.31 38.12 34.84
C CYS A 23 15.53 37.70 33.98
N LEU A 24 16.67 38.27 34.35
CA LEU A 24 17.99 37.78 33.88
C LEU A 24 18.26 36.42 34.55
N LEU A 25 18.54 35.41 33.77
CA LEU A 25 19.36 34.27 34.21
C LEU A 25 20.42 33.96 33.19
N ALA A 26 21.59 33.76 33.72
CA ALA A 26 22.92 33.76 33.14
C ALA A 26 23.12 32.84 31.93
N GLN A 27 23.81 33.39 30.93
CA GLN A 27 24.50 32.63 29.87
C GLN A 27 25.64 31.80 30.49
N ARG A 28 25.65 30.50 30.22
CA ARG A 28 26.86 29.70 30.13
C ARG A 28 26.96 29.16 28.71
N GLY A 29 28.03 29.53 28.06
CA GLY A 29 28.38 29.14 26.72
C GLY A 29 28.65 27.62 26.57
N GLY A 30 28.19 27.07 25.49
CA GLY A 30 28.45 25.71 25.04
C GLY A 30 28.23 25.60 23.53
N ARG A 31 29.25 25.24 22.85
CA ARG A 31 29.52 25.08 21.42
C ARG A 31 28.38 24.51 20.58
N GLY A 32 28.36 24.97 19.33
CA GLY A 32 27.45 24.64 18.28
C GLY A 32 27.21 23.14 18.01
N GLY A 33 25.94 22.81 17.78
CA GLY A 33 25.48 21.55 17.22
C GLY A 33 24.39 21.85 16.21
N ARG A 34 24.54 21.27 15.04
CA ARG A 34 23.68 21.38 13.85
C ARG A 34 22.22 21.09 14.16
N GLY A 35 21.34 21.87 13.57
CA GLY A 35 19.89 21.66 13.62
C GLY A 35 19.48 20.32 13.02
N GLY A 36 19.05 19.41 13.87
CA GLY A 36 18.21 18.28 13.53
C GLY A 36 16.79 18.65 13.93
N GLY A 37 15.81 18.46 13.02
CA GLY A 37 14.41 18.58 13.36
C GLY A 37 14.10 17.69 14.56
N ALA A 38 13.26 18.19 15.47
CA ALA A 38 12.80 17.43 16.61
C ALA A 38 12.04 16.19 16.08
N ALA A 39 12.71 15.04 16.05
CA ALA A 39 12.02 13.77 16.05
C ALA A 39 11.22 13.74 17.37
N ASP A 40 9.95 13.39 17.32
CA ASP A 40 9.16 13.04 18.49
C ASP A 40 9.88 11.87 19.18
N THR A 41 10.73 12.19 20.13
CA THR A 41 11.51 11.18 20.86
C THR A 41 10.57 10.54 21.87
N VAL A 42 10.09 9.36 21.56
CA VAL A 42 9.55 8.44 22.58
C VAL A 42 10.63 8.32 23.67
N PRO A 43 10.29 8.49 24.96
CA PRO A 43 11.24 8.30 26.03
C PRO A 43 12.02 7.00 25.89
N SER A 44 13.32 7.01 26.12
CA SER A 44 14.22 5.86 25.86
C SER A 44 13.92 4.61 26.70
N ASP A 45 13.10 4.75 27.72
CA ASP A 45 12.61 3.69 28.61
C ASP A 45 11.24 3.10 28.19
N VAL A 46 10.63 3.64 27.12
CA VAL A 46 9.38 3.14 26.54
C VAL A 46 9.68 2.38 25.27
N SER A 47 9.24 1.12 25.24
CA SER A 47 9.34 0.27 24.04
C SER A 47 7.96 -0.10 23.52
N TRP A 48 7.80 -0.11 22.20
CA TRP A 48 6.59 -0.63 21.56
C TRP A 48 6.51 -2.14 21.72
N ARG A 49 5.34 -2.63 22.03
CA ARG A 49 5.03 -4.06 22.10
C ARG A 49 3.82 -4.35 21.22
N ASN A 50 3.93 -5.31 20.33
CA ASN A 50 2.80 -5.81 19.57
C ASN A 50 1.87 -6.60 20.51
N ILE A 51 0.58 -6.27 20.53
CA ILE A 51 -0.43 -6.95 21.34
C ILE A 51 -1.43 -7.75 20.49
N GLY A 52 -1.27 -7.79 19.18
CA GLY A 52 -2.17 -8.49 18.26
C GLY A 52 -3.18 -7.55 17.60
N PRO A 53 -4.26 -8.08 17.02
CA PRO A 53 -4.65 -9.50 16.94
C PRO A 53 -3.71 -10.35 16.07
N ASP A 54 -3.78 -11.70 16.22
CA ASP A 54 -3.15 -12.63 15.29
C ASP A 54 -3.98 -12.75 14.00
N ALA A 55 -4.03 -11.65 13.29
CA ALA A 55 -4.77 -11.54 12.05
C ALA A 55 -4.07 -10.55 11.12
N SER A 56 -3.75 -11.01 9.93
CA SER A 56 -3.16 -10.16 8.91
C SER A 56 -4.15 -9.08 8.45
N GLY A 57 -3.60 -7.92 8.14
CA GLY A 57 -4.27 -6.88 7.38
C GLY A 57 -3.86 -6.93 5.91
N ARG A 58 -4.24 -5.88 5.19
CA ARG A 58 -3.95 -5.70 3.77
C ARG A 58 -2.46 -5.64 3.50
N MET A 59 -2.03 -6.44 2.51
CA MET A 59 -0.69 -6.40 1.93
C MET A 59 -0.77 -5.77 0.54
N VAL A 60 0.06 -4.76 0.26
CA VAL A 60 -0.04 -3.97 -0.98
C VAL A 60 1.22 -4.00 -1.83
N ALA A 61 2.29 -4.62 -1.36
CA ALA A 61 3.53 -4.80 -2.09
C ALA A 61 4.21 -6.11 -1.71
N VAL A 62 4.84 -6.78 -2.68
CA VAL A 62 5.64 -7.98 -2.43
C VAL A 62 6.79 -8.07 -3.42
N ALA A 63 7.95 -8.56 -2.95
CA ALA A 63 9.10 -8.85 -3.79
C ALA A 63 9.94 -10.00 -3.23
N GLY A 64 10.62 -10.70 -4.14
CA GLY A 64 11.57 -11.75 -3.85
C GLY A 64 12.73 -11.75 -4.83
N SER A 65 13.58 -12.78 -4.77
CA SER A 65 14.65 -13.00 -5.74
C SER A 65 14.84 -14.48 -6.06
N ASP A 66 15.45 -14.77 -7.21
CA ASP A 66 15.84 -16.16 -7.55
C ASP A 66 17.07 -16.61 -6.75
N ALA A 67 17.93 -15.68 -6.33
CA ALA A 67 19.13 -15.99 -5.57
C ALA A 67 18.81 -16.50 -4.15
N ARG A 68 17.64 -16.11 -3.60
CA ARG A 68 17.15 -16.58 -2.29
C ARG A 68 15.71 -17.05 -2.39
N PRO A 69 15.45 -18.26 -2.87
CA PRO A 69 14.11 -18.72 -3.27
C PRO A 69 13.07 -18.79 -2.14
N ASN A 70 13.49 -18.82 -0.88
CA ASN A 70 12.60 -18.83 0.28
C ASN A 70 12.50 -17.47 0.98
N GLU A 71 13.19 -16.44 0.46
CA GLU A 71 13.21 -15.10 1.05
C GLU A 71 12.28 -14.16 0.29
N TYR A 72 11.38 -13.52 1.02
CA TYR A 72 10.46 -12.53 0.47
C TYR A 72 10.32 -11.35 1.43
N TYR A 73 10.11 -10.17 0.85
CA TYR A 73 9.73 -8.95 1.55
C TYR A 73 8.31 -8.58 1.15
N PHE A 74 7.48 -8.19 2.10
CA PHE A 74 6.13 -7.74 1.81
C PHE A 74 5.74 -6.55 2.67
N GLY A 75 4.98 -5.66 2.06
CA GLY A 75 4.57 -4.39 2.62
C GLY A 75 3.13 -4.40 3.05
N THR A 76 2.89 -3.92 4.25
CA THR A 76 1.58 -3.91 4.90
C THR A 76 0.96 -2.51 4.87
N THR A 77 -0.35 -2.44 5.08
CA THR A 77 -1.03 -1.16 5.32
C THR A 77 -0.94 -0.81 6.80
N GLY A 78 0.01 0.05 7.14
CA GLY A 78 0.23 0.55 8.51
C GLY A 78 1.25 -0.20 9.35
N GLY A 79 1.73 -1.38 8.93
CA GLY A 79 2.65 -2.22 9.71
C GLY A 79 4.06 -2.36 9.14
N GLY A 80 4.49 -1.45 8.26
CA GLY A 80 5.85 -1.46 7.70
C GLY A 80 6.13 -2.65 6.77
N VAL A 81 7.42 -3.03 6.70
CA VAL A 81 7.91 -4.16 5.89
C VAL A 81 8.15 -5.38 6.78
N TRP A 82 7.66 -6.50 6.30
CA TRP A 82 7.87 -7.82 6.88
C TRP A 82 8.74 -8.68 5.97
N LYS A 83 9.51 -9.58 6.57
CA LYS A 83 10.39 -10.50 5.86
C LYS A 83 10.14 -11.94 6.29
N THR A 84 10.11 -12.86 5.33
CA THR A 84 10.22 -14.31 5.55
C THR A 84 11.49 -14.82 4.93
N THR A 85 12.07 -15.89 5.50
CA THR A 85 13.26 -16.59 4.99
C THR A 85 13.03 -18.09 4.83
N ASP A 86 11.80 -18.55 5.05
CA ASP A 86 11.42 -19.96 5.07
C ASP A 86 10.22 -20.29 4.15
N GLY A 87 10.02 -19.45 3.12
CA GLY A 87 8.94 -19.62 2.15
C GLY A 87 7.55 -19.28 2.70
N GLY A 88 7.49 -18.40 3.69
CA GLY A 88 6.24 -17.90 4.26
C GLY A 88 5.70 -18.74 5.43
N LYS A 89 6.46 -19.65 6.00
CA LYS A 89 6.05 -20.37 7.21
C LYS A 89 6.08 -19.46 8.43
N THR A 90 7.08 -18.60 8.50
CA THR A 90 7.21 -17.54 9.51
C THR A 90 7.58 -16.22 8.86
N ALA A 91 7.27 -15.11 9.52
CA ALA A 91 7.68 -13.78 9.11
C ALA A 91 7.94 -12.87 10.33
N ALA A 92 8.82 -11.91 10.14
CA ALA A 92 9.16 -10.91 11.17
C ALA A 92 9.18 -9.49 10.58
N PRO A 93 8.83 -8.46 11.35
CA PRO A 93 8.98 -7.08 10.92
C PRO A 93 10.48 -6.72 10.84
N VAL A 94 10.85 -5.93 9.83
CA VAL A 94 12.25 -5.54 9.61
C VAL A 94 12.44 -4.01 9.60
N THR A 95 11.39 -3.24 9.83
CA THR A 95 11.43 -1.77 9.76
C THR A 95 11.00 -1.06 11.03
N ASP A 96 10.62 -1.76 12.10
CA ASP A 96 10.05 -1.18 13.33
C ASP A 96 10.95 -0.13 14.01
N ASN A 97 12.27 -0.23 13.84
CA ASN A 97 13.25 0.71 14.41
C ASN A 97 13.64 1.85 13.45
N TYR A 98 13.06 1.91 12.25
CA TYR A 98 13.45 2.85 11.19
C TYR A 98 12.29 3.65 10.67
N PHE A 99 11.27 2.98 10.15
CA PHE A 99 10.06 3.57 9.61
C PHE A 99 8.90 2.58 9.70
N GLY A 100 7.70 3.09 9.73
CA GLY A 100 6.47 2.32 9.73
C GLY A 100 5.54 2.76 8.61
N GLY A 101 4.24 2.68 8.88
CA GLY A 101 3.20 3.11 7.96
C GLY A 101 2.96 2.13 6.83
N THR A 102 2.30 2.60 5.81
CA THR A 102 1.92 1.81 4.63
C THR A 102 3.05 1.76 3.62
N ILE A 103 3.26 0.59 3.04
CA ILE A 103 4.29 0.32 2.04
C ILE A 103 3.61 0.08 0.69
N GLY A 104 3.83 0.97 -0.28
CA GLY A 104 3.21 0.89 -1.60
C GLY A 104 4.02 0.13 -2.65
N ALA A 105 5.35 0.07 -2.48
CA ALA A 105 6.24 -0.61 -3.41
C ALA A 105 7.45 -1.23 -2.73
N ILE A 106 7.86 -2.40 -3.20
CA ILE A 106 9.12 -3.05 -2.80
C ILE A 106 9.84 -3.53 -4.06
N ALA A 107 11.16 -3.35 -4.12
CA ALA A 107 12.00 -3.90 -5.17
C ALA A 107 13.26 -4.51 -4.57
N VAL A 108 13.54 -5.76 -4.92
CA VAL A 108 14.74 -6.50 -4.54
C VAL A 108 15.67 -6.59 -5.75
N ASP A 109 16.94 -6.25 -5.56
CA ASP A 109 17.94 -6.47 -6.60
C ASP A 109 18.13 -7.98 -6.85
N GLN A 110 17.89 -8.41 -8.09
CA GLN A 110 17.92 -9.83 -8.45
C GLN A 110 19.34 -10.43 -8.41
N LYS A 111 20.38 -9.61 -8.52
CA LYS A 111 21.79 -10.05 -8.44
C LYS A 111 22.32 -10.01 -7.01
N ASN A 112 21.90 -9.03 -6.24
CA ASN A 112 22.30 -8.87 -4.84
C ASN A 112 21.05 -8.67 -3.95
N PRO A 113 20.42 -9.73 -3.45
CA PRO A 113 19.18 -9.65 -2.68
C PRO A 113 19.35 -8.99 -1.29
N ASP A 114 20.56 -8.60 -0.91
CA ASP A 114 20.78 -7.73 0.25
C ASP A 114 20.39 -6.27 -0.03
N VAL A 115 20.28 -5.90 -1.33
CA VAL A 115 19.82 -4.57 -1.73
C VAL A 115 18.31 -4.60 -1.96
N VAL A 116 17.59 -3.88 -1.11
CA VAL A 116 16.12 -3.73 -1.20
C VAL A 116 15.75 -2.26 -1.10
N TRP A 117 14.87 -1.85 -2.01
CA TRP A 117 14.28 -0.52 -2.03
C TRP A 117 12.81 -0.60 -1.64
N VAL A 118 12.36 0.36 -0.85
CA VAL A 118 10.98 0.42 -0.35
C VAL A 118 10.42 1.82 -0.58
N GLY A 119 9.21 1.87 -1.13
CA GLY A 119 8.43 3.09 -1.30
C GLY A 119 7.22 3.10 -0.38
N GLY A 120 7.06 4.19 0.38
CA GLY A 120 5.96 4.35 1.33
C GLY A 120 4.67 4.79 0.68
N GLY A 121 3.54 4.55 1.37
CA GLY A 121 2.22 5.06 1.06
C GLY A 121 1.32 4.13 0.24
N GLU A 122 0.03 4.23 0.47
CA GLU A 122 -0.99 3.45 -0.22
C GLU A 122 -1.31 4.09 -1.57
N TYR A 123 -0.99 3.41 -2.67
CA TYR A 123 -1.24 3.89 -4.03
C TYR A 123 -2.69 3.67 -4.49
N ALA A 124 -3.38 2.70 -3.90
CA ALA A 124 -4.77 2.39 -4.21
C ALA A 124 -5.68 3.40 -3.51
N ILE A 125 -6.26 4.33 -4.27
CA ILE A 125 -7.03 5.43 -3.70
C ILE A 125 -8.43 4.99 -3.29
N ARG A 126 -8.77 5.22 -2.03
CA ARG A 126 -10.08 4.90 -1.43
C ARG A 126 -10.44 5.93 -0.34
N GLY A 127 -11.41 5.63 0.51
CA GLY A 127 -11.88 6.59 1.54
C GLY A 127 -10.83 7.01 2.55
N ASN A 128 -9.87 6.15 2.87
CA ASN A 128 -8.81 6.35 3.85
C ASN A 128 -7.46 5.93 3.27
N VAL A 129 -6.84 6.79 2.51
CA VAL A 129 -5.52 6.54 1.91
C VAL A 129 -4.43 6.93 2.91
N SER A 130 -3.59 5.97 3.29
CA SER A 130 -2.45 6.21 4.18
C SER A 130 -1.26 6.75 3.40
N TYR A 131 -0.61 7.76 3.94
CA TYR A 131 0.64 8.29 3.37
C TYR A 131 1.86 7.50 3.87
N GLY A 132 2.95 7.56 3.10
CA GLY A 132 4.23 7.00 3.42
C GLY A 132 5.27 8.06 3.75
N ASP A 133 6.49 7.61 4.06
CA ASP A 133 7.63 8.44 4.43
C ASP A 133 8.73 8.39 3.36
N GLY A 134 8.35 8.47 2.08
CA GLY A 134 9.28 8.50 0.96
C GLY A 134 9.90 7.14 0.61
N VAL A 135 11.18 7.17 0.23
CA VAL A 135 11.95 6.00 -0.20
C VAL A 135 12.96 5.60 0.84
N TRP A 136 13.06 4.31 1.11
CA TRP A 136 14.04 3.71 2.00
C TRP A 136 14.83 2.61 1.29
N LYS A 137 16.09 2.41 1.68
CA LYS A 137 16.98 1.40 1.11
C LYS A 137 17.72 0.65 2.20
N THR A 138 17.87 -0.65 2.02
CA THR A 138 18.83 -1.49 2.75
C THR A 138 19.86 -2.05 1.79
N THR A 139 21.05 -2.35 2.31
CA THR A 139 22.14 -3.04 1.58
C THR A 139 22.66 -4.25 2.36
N ASP A 140 21.94 -4.65 3.40
CA ASP A 140 22.31 -5.74 4.30
C ASP A 140 21.15 -6.72 4.57
N GLY A 141 20.21 -6.79 3.62
CA GLY A 141 19.08 -7.72 3.70
C GLY A 141 18.02 -7.34 4.73
N GLY A 142 17.87 -6.05 5.02
CA GLY A 142 16.87 -5.53 5.93
C GLY A 142 17.26 -5.45 7.38
N LYS A 143 18.56 -5.60 7.70
CA LYS A 143 19.08 -5.41 9.08
C LYS A 143 19.14 -3.94 9.44
N THR A 144 19.56 -3.10 8.50
CA THR A 144 19.58 -1.64 8.64
C THR A 144 18.92 -0.97 7.42
N TRP A 145 18.32 0.20 7.65
CA TRP A 145 17.64 0.95 6.62
C TRP A 145 18.06 2.41 6.63
N THR A 146 18.18 2.99 5.44
CA THR A 146 18.53 4.39 5.24
C THR A 146 17.47 5.09 4.43
N SER A 147 17.01 6.26 4.89
CA SER A 147 16.09 7.10 4.13
C SER A 147 16.80 7.66 2.89
N MET A 148 16.16 7.51 1.74
CA MET A 148 16.62 7.99 0.44
C MET A 148 15.84 9.23 -0.04
N GLY A 149 15.07 9.87 0.84
CA GLY A 149 14.31 11.07 0.50
C GLY A 149 12.96 10.80 -0.16
N LEU A 150 12.51 11.71 -1.00
CA LEU A 150 11.19 11.73 -1.65
C LEU A 150 10.02 11.65 -0.65
N LYS A 151 10.19 12.18 0.56
CA LYS A 151 9.21 12.11 1.65
C LYS A 151 7.86 12.73 1.24
N GLU A 152 7.92 13.86 0.56
CA GLU A 152 6.72 14.60 0.15
C GLU A 152 5.92 13.93 -0.97
N THR A 153 6.45 12.86 -1.59
CA THR A 153 5.68 12.07 -2.57
C THR A 153 4.51 11.32 -1.94
N GLN A 154 4.60 10.97 -0.66
CA GLN A 154 3.60 10.30 0.18
C GLN A 154 3.08 8.95 -0.34
N GLN A 155 2.77 8.82 -1.65
CA GLN A 155 2.27 7.58 -2.26
C GLN A 155 3.19 7.15 -3.41
N ILE A 156 3.91 6.05 -3.21
CA ILE A 156 4.81 5.45 -4.20
C ILE A 156 4.22 4.13 -4.67
N ALA A 157 3.92 4.06 -5.97
CA ALA A 157 3.21 2.92 -6.56
C ALA A 157 4.13 1.82 -7.09
N ARG A 158 5.33 2.19 -7.58
CA ARG A 158 6.33 1.26 -8.14
C ARG A 158 7.75 1.75 -7.93
N ILE A 159 8.66 0.78 -7.76
CA ILE A 159 10.11 1.01 -7.84
C ILE A 159 10.69 0.00 -8.84
N LYS A 160 11.59 0.46 -9.72
CA LYS A 160 12.38 -0.39 -10.63
C LYS A 160 13.86 -0.11 -10.43
N ILE A 161 14.63 -1.16 -10.25
CA ILE A 161 16.10 -1.11 -10.13
C ILE A 161 16.68 -1.51 -11.49
N ASP A 162 17.65 -0.76 -11.98
CA ASP A 162 18.37 -1.14 -13.19
C ASP A 162 19.22 -2.41 -12.90
N PRO A 163 18.96 -3.54 -13.60
CA PRO A 163 19.66 -4.79 -13.32
C PRO A 163 21.16 -4.73 -13.66
N ARG A 164 21.62 -3.69 -14.34
CA ARG A 164 23.04 -3.46 -14.66
C ARG A 164 23.78 -2.76 -13.51
N ASN A 165 23.05 -1.86 -12.81
CA ASN A 165 23.62 -1.03 -11.73
C ASN A 165 22.55 -0.75 -10.64
N PRO A 166 22.68 -1.32 -9.43
CA PRO A 166 21.70 -1.13 -8.34
C PRO A 166 21.65 0.28 -7.76
N ASP A 167 22.59 1.16 -8.14
CA ASP A 167 22.54 2.59 -7.78
C ASP A 167 21.66 3.40 -8.73
N VAL A 168 21.20 2.80 -9.85
CA VAL A 168 20.20 3.38 -10.74
C VAL A 168 18.84 2.80 -10.40
N ALA A 169 17.92 3.67 -9.98
CA ALA A 169 16.56 3.28 -9.67
C ALA A 169 15.55 4.34 -10.13
N TYR A 170 14.34 3.88 -10.39
CA TYR A 170 13.21 4.70 -10.81
C TYR A 170 12.05 4.49 -9.86
N VAL A 171 11.37 5.59 -9.52
CA VAL A 171 10.23 5.61 -8.60
C VAL A 171 9.02 6.23 -9.30
N ALA A 172 7.93 5.49 -9.38
CA ALA A 172 6.63 6.00 -9.79
C ALA A 172 5.91 6.56 -8.57
N ALA A 173 5.81 7.89 -8.50
CA ALA A 173 5.15 8.60 -7.41
C ALA A 173 3.76 9.10 -7.86
N LEU A 174 2.71 8.59 -7.20
CA LEU A 174 1.36 9.12 -7.38
C LEU A 174 1.24 10.52 -6.75
N GLY A 175 2.11 10.83 -5.77
CA GLY A 175 2.03 12.04 -4.96
C GLY A 175 0.86 11.97 -3.99
N HIS A 176 0.73 12.91 -3.06
CA HIS A 176 -0.42 12.92 -2.18
C HIS A 176 -1.72 13.21 -2.94
N VAL A 177 -2.76 12.43 -2.63
CA VAL A 177 -3.99 12.39 -3.44
C VAL A 177 -5.05 13.41 -3.00
N TRP A 178 -4.86 14.07 -1.85
CA TRP A 178 -5.85 14.96 -1.24
C TRP A 178 -5.88 16.37 -1.84
N ALA A 179 -4.81 16.77 -2.54
CA ALA A 179 -4.69 18.05 -3.26
C ALA A 179 -3.73 17.94 -4.44
N PRO A 180 -3.78 18.87 -5.41
CA PRO A 180 -2.73 19.03 -6.40
C PRO A 180 -1.36 19.27 -5.72
N ASN A 181 -0.30 18.69 -6.27
CA ASN A 181 1.06 18.86 -5.75
C ASN A 181 2.13 18.55 -6.81
N ALA A 182 3.29 19.16 -6.66
CA ALA A 182 4.39 18.99 -7.58
C ALA A 182 5.15 17.66 -7.38
N GLU A 183 4.85 16.89 -6.33
CA GLU A 183 5.60 15.68 -5.95
C GLU A 183 5.09 14.40 -6.66
N ARG A 184 4.53 14.58 -7.84
CA ARG A 184 3.97 13.56 -8.73
C ARG A 184 4.91 13.26 -9.89
N GLY A 185 4.81 12.05 -10.46
CA GLY A 185 5.53 11.67 -11.67
C GLY A 185 6.56 10.56 -11.46
N VAL A 186 7.51 10.43 -12.39
CA VAL A 186 8.60 9.45 -12.29
C VAL A 186 9.87 10.17 -11.87
N PHE A 187 10.52 9.64 -10.84
CA PHE A 187 11.81 10.09 -10.35
C PHE A 187 12.89 9.05 -10.66
N LYS A 188 14.10 9.53 -10.98
CA LYS A 188 15.30 8.71 -11.26
C LYS A 188 16.43 9.11 -10.34
N THR A 189 17.13 8.13 -9.81
CA THR A 189 18.45 8.29 -9.18
C THR A 189 19.51 7.55 -9.99
N THR A 190 20.76 8.02 -9.93
CA THR A 190 21.94 7.37 -10.51
C THR A 190 23.07 7.24 -9.50
N ASP A 191 22.83 7.60 -8.25
CA ASP A 191 23.80 7.67 -7.17
C ASP A 191 23.36 6.90 -5.90
N GLY A 192 22.49 5.92 -6.09
CA GLY A 192 22.02 5.06 -5.02
C GLY A 192 20.98 5.69 -4.11
N GLY A 193 20.29 6.74 -4.60
CA GLY A 193 19.23 7.44 -3.86
C GLY A 193 19.68 8.67 -3.10
N LYS A 194 20.93 9.09 -3.24
CA LYS A 194 21.45 10.32 -2.60
C LYS A 194 20.84 11.57 -3.21
N SER A 195 20.53 11.53 -4.52
CA SER A 195 19.81 12.58 -5.23
C SER A 195 18.78 12.00 -6.19
N TRP A 196 17.72 12.79 -6.47
CA TRP A 196 16.64 12.41 -7.36
C TRP A 196 16.37 13.49 -8.39
N ARG A 197 16.17 13.07 -9.63
CA ARG A 197 15.71 13.94 -10.73
C ARG A 197 14.33 13.48 -11.18
N LYS A 198 13.38 14.39 -11.28
CA LYS A 198 12.07 14.12 -11.86
C LYS A 198 12.22 14.02 -13.38
N VAL A 199 11.96 12.85 -13.93
CA VAL A 199 12.21 12.54 -15.37
C VAL A 199 10.93 12.47 -16.19
N LEU A 200 9.76 12.33 -15.53
CA LEU A 200 8.46 12.43 -16.19
C LEU A 200 7.48 13.16 -15.27
N PHE A 201 6.92 14.24 -15.74
CA PHE A 201 5.94 15.04 -15.03
C PHE A 201 4.95 15.63 -16.03
N ARG A 202 3.67 15.62 -15.73
CA ARG A 202 2.62 16.20 -16.58
C ARG A 202 2.03 17.47 -15.97
N ASN A 203 1.50 17.37 -14.78
CA ASN A 203 0.92 18.46 -13.98
C ASN A 203 0.70 18.03 -12.53
N ASP A 204 0.30 18.95 -11.68
CA ASP A 204 0.13 18.77 -10.25
C ASP A 204 -1.02 17.83 -9.84
N SER A 205 -1.89 17.46 -10.77
CA SER A 205 -3.03 16.56 -10.52
C SER A 205 -2.80 15.14 -11.03
N THR A 206 -1.64 14.89 -11.70
CA THR A 206 -1.36 13.63 -12.41
C THR A 206 -0.07 13.02 -11.91
N GLY A 207 -0.17 11.84 -11.29
CA GLY A 207 0.98 11.10 -10.76
C GLY A 207 1.27 9.82 -11.54
N ALA A 208 2.43 9.21 -11.30
CA ALA A 208 2.77 7.92 -11.89
C ALA A 208 2.22 6.79 -11.03
N ILE A 209 1.40 5.91 -11.64
CA ILE A 209 0.79 4.75 -10.98
C ILE A 209 1.45 3.43 -11.39
N GLU A 210 2.04 3.38 -12.59
CA GLU A 210 2.72 2.20 -13.08
C GLU A 210 4.04 2.57 -13.74
N LEU A 211 5.03 1.68 -13.58
CA LEU A 211 6.35 1.80 -14.20
C LEU A 211 6.86 0.40 -14.52
N GLN A 212 7.20 0.18 -15.76
CA GLN A 212 7.81 -1.06 -16.24
C GLN A 212 9.14 -0.76 -16.94
N MET A 213 10.09 -1.67 -16.76
CA MET A 213 11.40 -1.66 -17.41
C MET A 213 11.52 -2.93 -18.25
N ASP A 214 11.97 -2.80 -19.49
CA ASP A 214 12.23 -3.95 -20.33
C ASP A 214 13.40 -4.76 -19.73
N PRO A 215 13.19 -6.01 -19.34
CA PRO A 215 14.25 -6.80 -18.69
C PRO A 215 15.41 -7.15 -19.63
N SER A 216 15.20 -7.07 -20.94
CA SER A 216 16.24 -7.32 -21.96
C SER A 216 17.00 -6.05 -22.36
N ASN A 217 16.37 -4.89 -22.20
CA ASN A 217 16.96 -3.59 -22.48
C ASN A 217 16.47 -2.56 -21.45
N PRO A 218 17.16 -2.39 -20.31
CA PRO A 218 16.75 -1.47 -19.24
C PRO A 218 16.66 0.01 -19.63
N ASP A 219 17.15 0.39 -20.81
CA ASP A 219 16.97 1.75 -21.33
C ASP A 219 15.54 1.99 -21.85
N VAL A 220 14.78 0.90 -22.08
CA VAL A 220 13.37 0.99 -22.47
C VAL A 220 12.48 0.92 -21.24
N LEU A 221 11.71 1.99 -21.03
CA LEU A 221 10.79 2.14 -19.92
C LEU A 221 9.38 2.46 -20.42
N TYR A 222 8.38 2.00 -19.69
CA TYR A 222 6.99 2.39 -19.88
C TYR A 222 6.44 2.88 -18.55
N ALA A 223 5.71 3.98 -18.58
CA ALA A 223 5.04 4.55 -17.42
C ALA A 223 3.57 4.82 -17.73
N ALA A 224 2.70 4.61 -16.75
CA ALA A 224 1.34 5.11 -16.80
C ALA A 224 1.21 6.27 -15.79
N LEU A 225 0.75 7.40 -16.29
CA LEU A 225 0.36 8.53 -15.48
C LEU A 225 -1.16 8.51 -15.28
N TRP A 226 -1.59 8.83 -14.08
CA TRP A 226 -2.99 8.82 -13.66
C TRP A 226 -3.37 10.16 -13.03
N GLN A 227 -4.32 10.86 -13.65
CA GLN A 227 -4.95 12.00 -13.01
C GLN A 227 -5.89 11.50 -11.94
N ALA A 228 -5.45 11.61 -10.71
CA ALA A 228 -6.11 11.00 -9.56
C ALA A 228 -6.19 11.97 -8.38
N GLY A 229 -7.30 11.93 -7.67
CA GLY A 229 -7.51 12.72 -6.48
C GLY A 229 -8.62 12.19 -5.59
N ARG A 230 -8.54 12.53 -4.30
CA ARG A 230 -9.52 12.11 -3.31
C ARG A 230 -9.92 13.25 -2.40
N LYS A 231 -11.21 13.40 -2.20
CA LYS A 231 -11.81 14.23 -1.15
C LYS A 231 -12.84 13.38 -0.43
N PRO A 232 -13.29 13.72 0.78
CA PRO A 232 -14.31 12.93 1.48
C PRO A 232 -15.58 12.66 0.67
N TRP A 233 -15.94 13.58 -0.21
CA TRP A 233 -17.16 13.50 -1.06
C TRP A 233 -16.88 13.28 -2.54
N LEU A 234 -15.61 13.16 -2.97
CA LEU A 234 -15.25 13.09 -4.39
C LEU A 234 -14.06 12.16 -4.61
N LEU A 235 -14.20 11.25 -5.54
CA LEU A 235 -13.12 10.49 -6.14
C LEU A 235 -12.92 10.98 -7.58
N ILE A 236 -11.68 11.33 -7.92
CA ILE A 236 -11.25 11.63 -9.29
C ILE A 236 -10.43 10.45 -9.77
N SER A 237 -10.89 9.78 -10.82
CA SER A 237 -10.16 8.74 -11.53
C SER A 237 -10.22 9.02 -13.03
N GLY A 238 -9.09 9.44 -13.58
CA GLY A 238 -8.98 9.80 -14.99
C GLY A 238 -9.08 11.28 -15.28
N GLY A 239 -8.64 11.63 -16.46
CA GLY A 239 -8.64 13.00 -16.97
C GLY A 239 -7.62 13.18 -18.09
N THR A 240 -7.53 14.40 -18.63
CA THR A 240 -6.62 14.76 -19.74
C THR A 240 -5.14 14.63 -19.40
N GLY A 241 -4.82 14.53 -18.11
CA GLY A 241 -3.46 14.28 -17.63
C GLY A 241 -3.07 12.79 -17.67
N SER A 242 -4.03 11.87 -17.61
CA SER A 242 -3.75 10.43 -17.66
C SER A 242 -3.20 10.03 -19.04
N GLY A 243 -2.24 9.09 -19.03
CA GLY A 243 -1.65 8.62 -20.27
C GLY A 243 -0.61 7.54 -20.09
N ILE A 244 -0.23 6.92 -21.20
CA ILE A 244 0.81 5.91 -21.30
C ILE A 244 2.00 6.54 -22.00
N PHE A 245 3.19 6.36 -21.42
CA PHE A 245 4.44 6.97 -21.92
C PHE A 245 5.50 5.90 -22.10
N LYS A 246 6.35 6.09 -23.11
CA LYS A 246 7.50 5.22 -23.41
C LYS A 246 8.77 6.06 -23.46
N SER A 247 9.84 5.53 -22.88
CA SER A 247 11.21 6.02 -23.06
C SER A 247 12.05 4.91 -23.71
N THR A 248 13.06 5.28 -24.48
CA THR A 248 14.05 4.37 -25.09
C THR A 248 15.49 4.78 -24.76
N ASP A 249 15.67 5.71 -23.84
CA ASP A 249 16.94 6.32 -23.46
C ASP A 249 17.10 6.44 -21.94
N ALA A 250 16.68 5.39 -21.23
CA ALA A 250 16.76 5.30 -19.77
C ALA A 250 16.01 6.44 -19.04
N GLY A 251 14.90 6.91 -19.62
CA GLY A 251 14.02 7.91 -19.02
C GLY A 251 14.47 9.35 -19.21
N GLU A 252 15.43 9.61 -20.11
CA GLU A 252 15.84 10.98 -20.40
C GLU A 252 14.76 11.73 -21.20
N HIS A 253 14.13 11.05 -22.16
CA HIS A 253 13.00 11.56 -22.94
C HIS A 253 11.86 10.55 -22.92
N TRP A 254 10.62 11.09 -22.95
CA TRP A 254 9.41 10.28 -22.94
C TRP A 254 8.49 10.68 -24.07
N THR A 255 7.99 9.70 -24.79
CA THR A 255 6.99 9.84 -25.85
C THR A 255 5.65 9.36 -25.33
N GLU A 256 4.62 10.16 -25.43
CA GLU A 256 3.24 9.76 -25.13
C GLU A 256 2.73 8.79 -26.22
N ILE A 257 2.22 7.65 -25.80
CA ILE A 257 1.67 6.61 -26.69
C ILE A 257 0.19 6.32 -26.37
N THR A 258 -0.46 7.16 -25.57
CA THR A 258 -1.87 7.03 -25.15
C THR A 258 -2.84 6.89 -26.32
N HIS A 259 -2.54 7.56 -27.43
CA HIS A 259 -3.40 7.63 -28.61
C HIS A 259 -2.94 6.74 -29.76
N ASN A 260 -2.01 5.82 -29.52
CA ASN A 260 -1.56 4.87 -30.53
C ASN A 260 -2.71 3.99 -30.99
N SER A 261 -2.65 3.59 -32.27
CA SER A 261 -3.71 2.82 -32.92
C SER A 261 -4.15 1.62 -32.09
N GLY A 262 -5.46 1.45 -31.91
CA GLY A 262 -6.08 0.33 -31.19
C GLY A 262 -6.30 0.59 -29.70
N LEU A 263 -5.75 1.66 -29.10
CA LEU A 263 -6.09 2.08 -27.74
C LEU A 263 -7.44 2.80 -27.70
N PRO A 264 -8.12 2.84 -26.53
CA PRO A 264 -9.42 3.46 -26.43
C PRO A 264 -9.34 4.97 -26.62
N SER A 265 -10.37 5.53 -27.24
CA SER A 265 -10.55 6.99 -27.33
C SER A 265 -11.09 7.58 -26.03
N GLY A 266 -10.97 8.88 -25.88
CA GLY A 266 -11.51 9.63 -24.74
C GLY A 266 -10.59 9.60 -23.52
N LEU A 267 -11.14 9.89 -22.35
CA LEU A 267 -10.38 9.95 -21.11
C LEU A 267 -10.07 8.56 -20.58
N ILE A 268 -8.86 8.35 -20.16
CA ILE A 268 -8.46 7.14 -19.45
C ILE A 268 -8.25 7.42 -17.96
N GLY A 269 -8.53 6.40 -17.14
CA GLY A 269 -8.29 6.42 -15.71
C GLY A 269 -6.99 5.71 -15.33
N ASN A 270 -7.10 4.79 -14.39
CA ASN A 270 -6.00 3.95 -13.96
C ASN A 270 -5.54 2.99 -15.07
N VAL A 271 -4.25 2.83 -15.21
CA VAL A 271 -3.64 1.90 -16.18
C VAL A 271 -2.55 1.09 -15.50
N SER A 272 -2.62 -0.23 -15.64
CA SER A 272 -1.52 -1.13 -15.30
C SER A 272 -0.90 -1.72 -16.57
N LEU A 273 0.42 -1.85 -16.56
CA LEU A 273 1.21 -2.35 -17.68
C LEU A 273 2.01 -3.59 -17.29
N ALA A 274 2.18 -4.53 -18.20
CA ALA A 274 3.09 -5.66 -18.06
C ALA A 274 3.85 -5.91 -19.36
N ILE A 275 5.17 -5.95 -19.28
CA ILE A 275 6.04 -6.36 -20.39
C ILE A 275 6.30 -7.87 -20.27
N SER A 276 6.19 -8.63 -21.35
CA SER A 276 6.59 -10.04 -21.36
C SER A 276 8.11 -10.17 -21.31
N PRO A 277 8.70 -10.75 -20.26
CA PRO A 277 10.15 -10.99 -20.27
C PRO A 277 10.59 -11.99 -21.36
N ALA A 278 9.71 -12.94 -21.69
CA ALA A 278 9.96 -13.93 -22.76
C ALA A 278 9.83 -13.35 -24.18
N LYS A 279 9.12 -12.21 -24.33
CA LYS A 279 8.95 -11.49 -25.61
C LYS A 279 8.80 -9.99 -25.35
N PRO A 280 9.86 -9.22 -25.16
CA PRO A 280 9.81 -7.83 -24.68
C PRO A 280 8.98 -6.85 -25.53
N ASN A 281 8.79 -7.14 -26.83
CA ASN A 281 7.88 -6.36 -27.68
C ASN A 281 6.40 -6.61 -27.38
N ARG A 282 6.06 -7.63 -26.56
CA ARG A 282 4.70 -7.91 -26.10
C ARG A 282 4.44 -7.22 -24.78
N ILE A 283 3.41 -6.39 -24.80
CA ILE A 283 2.99 -5.60 -23.64
C ILE A 283 1.49 -5.76 -23.47
N TRP A 284 1.05 -5.96 -22.23
CA TRP A 284 -0.36 -5.87 -21.87
C TRP A 284 -0.62 -4.57 -21.13
N ALA A 285 -1.82 -4.02 -21.33
CA ALA A 285 -2.35 -2.91 -20.58
C ALA A 285 -3.77 -3.25 -20.08
N LEU A 286 -4.00 -3.11 -18.78
CA LEU A 286 -5.35 -3.08 -18.22
C LEU A 286 -5.73 -1.62 -18.05
N ILE A 287 -6.77 -1.18 -18.77
CA ILE A 287 -7.12 0.24 -18.89
C ILE A 287 -8.50 0.50 -18.32
N GLU A 288 -8.58 1.45 -17.38
CA GLU A 288 -9.83 2.06 -16.96
C GLU A 288 -10.27 3.10 -18.01
N ASN A 289 -11.37 2.82 -18.67
CA ASN A 289 -12.00 3.71 -19.66
C ASN A 289 -13.46 3.29 -19.82
N GLU A 290 -14.33 4.21 -20.18
CA GLU A 290 -15.71 3.91 -20.51
C GLU A 290 -16.03 4.55 -21.86
N PRO A 291 -16.51 3.77 -22.85
CA PRO A 291 -16.87 2.35 -22.81
C PRO A 291 -15.73 1.38 -23.17
N GLY A 292 -14.53 1.87 -23.47
CA GLY A 292 -13.44 1.10 -24.06
C GLY A 292 -12.53 0.37 -23.07
N GLY A 293 -12.83 0.35 -21.77
CA GLY A 293 -11.98 -0.27 -20.75
C GLY A 293 -11.83 -1.79 -20.93
N GLY A 294 -10.62 -2.31 -20.67
CA GLY A 294 -10.33 -3.73 -20.84
C GLY A 294 -8.86 -4.07 -20.82
N VAL A 295 -8.56 -5.31 -21.19
CA VAL A 295 -7.20 -5.81 -21.42
C VAL A 295 -6.83 -5.60 -22.88
N TYR A 296 -5.80 -4.81 -23.10
CA TYR A 296 -5.18 -4.55 -24.39
C TYR A 296 -3.84 -5.26 -24.49
N ARG A 297 -3.42 -5.59 -25.70
CA ARG A 297 -2.10 -6.15 -26.00
C ARG A 297 -1.48 -5.46 -27.20
N SER A 298 -0.21 -5.14 -27.07
CA SER A 298 0.68 -4.80 -28.17
C SER A 298 1.66 -5.93 -28.39
N ASP A 299 2.02 -6.20 -29.63
CA ASP A 299 3.08 -7.15 -30.04
C ASP A 299 4.27 -6.46 -30.73
N ASP A 300 4.25 -5.11 -30.78
CA ASP A 300 5.20 -4.22 -31.45
C ASP A 300 5.71 -3.09 -30.55
N ALA A 301 5.92 -3.41 -29.27
CA ALA A 301 6.47 -2.49 -28.27
C ALA A 301 5.65 -1.22 -28.07
N GLY A 302 4.31 -1.32 -28.17
CA GLY A 302 3.37 -0.24 -27.93
C GLY A 302 3.05 0.63 -29.15
N ALA A 303 3.52 0.27 -30.36
CA ALA A 303 3.20 1.02 -31.56
C ALA A 303 1.72 0.85 -31.96
N THR A 304 1.21 -0.39 -31.89
CA THR A 304 -0.22 -0.69 -32.10
C THR A 304 -0.76 -1.60 -31.00
N TRP A 305 -2.07 -1.54 -30.78
CA TRP A 305 -2.74 -2.27 -29.71
C TRP A 305 -3.99 -2.98 -30.21
N THR A 306 -4.32 -4.07 -29.55
CA THR A 306 -5.53 -4.84 -29.79
C THR A 306 -6.28 -5.02 -28.48
N LEU A 307 -7.55 -4.63 -28.43
CA LEU A 307 -8.46 -4.94 -27.32
C LEU A 307 -8.76 -6.45 -27.36
N LEU A 308 -8.45 -7.15 -26.27
CA LEU A 308 -8.59 -8.59 -26.18
C LEU A 308 -9.77 -9.02 -25.32
N ASN A 309 -10.01 -8.31 -24.20
CA ASN A 309 -11.03 -8.68 -23.23
C ASN A 309 -11.59 -7.46 -22.51
N GLN A 310 -12.92 -7.35 -22.46
CA GLN A 310 -13.64 -6.25 -21.79
C GLN A 310 -14.43 -6.71 -20.54
N SER A 311 -14.19 -7.93 -20.04
CA SER A 311 -14.90 -8.42 -18.86
C SER A 311 -14.73 -7.44 -17.68
N ARG A 312 -15.86 -7.14 -17.04
CA ARG A 312 -15.85 -6.35 -15.81
C ARG A 312 -15.15 -7.06 -14.67
N ASP A 313 -15.09 -8.39 -14.68
CA ASP A 313 -14.44 -9.17 -13.63
C ASP A 313 -12.95 -8.86 -13.51
N LEU A 314 -12.32 -8.44 -14.62
CA LEU A 314 -10.91 -8.05 -14.64
C LEU A 314 -10.66 -6.60 -14.17
N ARG A 315 -11.74 -5.78 -14.03
CA ARG A 315 -11.65 -4.35 -13.75
C ARG A 315 -12.81 -3.82 -12.88
N GLN A 316 -13.36 -4.65 -11.98
CA GLN A 316 -14.53 -4.30 -11.16
C GLN A 316 -14.37 -2.99 -10.39
N ARG A 317 -13.13 -2.73 -9.91
CA ARG A 317 -12.77 -1.53 -9.15
C ARG A 317 -11.54 -0.85 -9.78
N ALA A 318 -11.56 -0.62 -11.09
CA ALA A 318 -10.42 -0.10 -11.85
C ALA A 318 -9.88 1.22 -11.28
N TRP A 319 -10.77 2.08 -10.78
CA TRP A 319 -10.43 3.33 -10.09
C TRP A 319 -9.70 3.12 -8.75
N TYR A 320 -9.72 1.92 -8.17
CA TYR A 320 -9.11 1.61 -6.89
C TYR A 320 -7.85 0.78 -7.11
N PHE A 321 -8.00 -0.41 -7.65
CA PHE A 321 -6.89 -1.29 -7.98
C PHE A 321 -7.25 -2.18 -9.18
N GLY A 322 -6.24 -2.63 -9.85
CA GLY A 322 -6.29 -3.55 -10.98
C GLY A 322 -4.89 -3.61 -11.57
N ARG A 323 -4.28 -4.78 -11.58
CA ARG A 323 -2.91 -4.94 -12.04
C ARG A 323 -2.76 -6.16 -12.94
N VAL A 324 -1.89 -6.03 -13.95
CA VAL A 324 -1.50 -7.13 -14.83
C VAL A 324 -0.04 -7.48 -14.65
N PHE A 325 0.26 -8.78 -14.74
CA PHE A 325 1.61 -9.33 -14.60
C PHE A 325 1.83 -10.39 -15.66
N ALA A 326 2.96 -10.31 -16.35
CA ALA A 326 3.34 -11.28 -17.38
C ALA A 326 4.13 -12.44 -16.76
N ASP A 327 3.89 -13.64 -17.24
CA ASP A 327 4.74 -14.78 -16.95
C ASP A 327 6.14 -14.55 -17.53
N PRO A 328 7.22 -14.79 -16.78
CA PRO A 328 8.56 -14.53 -17.25
C PRO A 328 9.07 -15.50 -18.34
N LYS A 329 8.44 -16.65 -18.52
CA LYS A 329 8.86 -17.70 -19.45
C LYS A 329 7.85 -17.97 -20.56
N ASP A 330 6.55 -17.80 -20.30
CA ASP A 330 5.49 -18.02 -21.28
C ASP A 330 4.98 -16.70 -21.85
N THR A 331 5.15 -16.52 -23.14
CA THR A 331 4.71 -15.32 -23.85
C THR A 331 3.20 -15.14 -23.88
N ASN A 332 2.40 -16.15 -23.57
CA ASN A 332 0.94 -16.14 -23.64
C ASN A 332 0.28 -16.10 -22.27
N THR A 333 1.04 -16.31 -21.19
CA THR A 333 0.49 -16.28 -19.85
C THR A 333 0.57 -14.87 -19.24
N VAL A 334 -0.60 -14.38 -18.82
CA VAL A 334 -0.76 -13.08 -18.14
C VAL A 334 -1.76 -13.22 -17.01
N TYR A 335 -1.42 -12.64 -15.87
CA TYR A 335 -2.26 -12.57 -14.68
C TYR A 335 -2.95 -11.21 -14.60
N SER A 336 -4.20 -11.17 -14.14
CA SER A 336 -4.92 -9.95 -13.83
C SER A 336 -5.43 -10.01 -12.40
N LEU A 337 -4.95 -9.10 -11.58
CA LEU A 337 -5.35 -8.96 -10.18
C LEU A 337 -6.47 -7.94 -10.05
N ASN A 338 -7.52 -8.35 -9.38
CA ASN A 338 -8.65 -7.52 -8.98
C ASN A 338 -9.27 -8.12 -7.72
N VAL A 339 -10.59 -7.97 -7.50
CA VAL A 339 -11.31 -8.68 -6.42
C VAL A 339 -10.96 -10.17 -6.43
N SER A 340 -10.97 -10.78 -7.61
CA SER A 340 -10.42 -12.11 -7.85
C SER A 340 -9.08 -12.03 -8.59
N ASN A 341 -8.29 -13.08 -8.48
CA ASN A 341 -7.08 -13.29 -9.26
C ASN A 341 -7.43 -14.12 -10.49
N TRP A 342 -7.04 -13.65 -11.65
CA TRP A 342 -7.34 -14.24 -12.94
C TRP A 342 -6.07 -14.59 -13.70
N VAL A 343 -6.08 -15.64 -14.48
CA VAL A 343 -4.99 -16.04 -15.38
C VAL A 343 -5.49 -16.33 -16.76
N SER A 344 -4.76 -15.85 -17.76
CA SER A 344 -4.92 -16.18 -19.18
C SER A 344 -3.71 -16.97 -19.66
N HIS A 345 -3.92 -17.99 -20.48
CA HIS A 345 -2.89 -18.78 -21.16
C HIS A 345 -2.93 -18.62 -22.68
N ASP A 346 -3.77 -17.73 -23.19
CA ASP A 346 -3.98 -17.45 -24.62
C ASP A 346 -3.64 -16.01 -25.04
N GLY A 347 -2.80 -15.38 -24.23
CA GLY A 347 -2.30 -14.03 -24.48
C GLY A 347 -3.25 -12.93 -24.07
N GLY A 348 -4.21 -13.18 -23.18
CA GLY A 348 -5.15 -12.20 -22.65
C GLY A 348 -6.53 -12.22 -23.30
N LYS A 349 -6.86 -13.24 -24.13
CA LYS A 349 -8.16 -13.35 -24.76
C LYS A 349 -9.23 -13.90 -23.80
N THR A 350 -8.90 -15.01 -23.12
CA THR A 350 -9.77 -15.62 -22.11
C THR A 350 -9.05 -15.70 -20.78
N PHE A 351 -9.83 -15.63 -19.70
CA PHE A 351 -9.32 -15.69 -18.33
C PHE A 351 -10.06 -16.73 -17.51
N THR A 352 -9.32 -17.46 -16.70
CA THR A 352 -9.83 -18.40 -15.69
C THR A 352 -9.35 -18.00 -14.32
N ALA A 353 -9.92 -18.60 -13.26
CA ALA A 353 -9.48 -18.32 -11.91
C ALA A 353 -7.98 -18.65 -11.74
N GLY A 354 -7.22 -17.70 -11.25
CA GLY A 354 -5.81 -17.85 -10.90
C GLY A 354 -5.58 -18.46 -9.51
N PRO A 355 -4.33 -18.43 -9.00
CA PRO A 355 -3.97 -18.97 -7.69
C PRO A 355 -4.84 -18.40 -6.57
N ARG A 356 -5.42 -19.25 -5.72
CA ARG A 356 -6.34 -18.84 -4.65
C ARG A 356 -5.57 -18.49 -3.37
N ALA A 357 -5.20 -17.23 -3.19
CA ALA A 357 -4.60 -16.75 -1.96
C ALA A 357 -5.63 -16.16 -0.97
N GLY A 358 -6.53 -15.32 -1.45
CA GLY A 358 -7.56 -14.60 -0.68
C GLY A 358 -8.53 -13.89 -1.59
N SER A 359 -8.91 -12.67 -1.25
CA SER A 359 -9.70 -11.75 -2.08
C SER A 359 -9.06 -10.36 -2.10
N ASP A 360 -9.44 -9.54 -3.08
CA ASP A 360 -8.92 -8.20 -3.28
C ASP A 360 -7.38 -8.20 -3.36
N HIS A 361 -6.88 -8.67 -4.53
CA HIS A 361 -5.46 -8.90 -4.77
C HIS A 361 -4.76 -7.61 -5.24
N HIS A 362 -3.65 -7.25 -4.61
CA HIS A 362 -2.96 -5.97 -4.82
C HIS A 362 -1.65 -6.08 -5.57
N ASP A 363 -0.86 -7.12 -5.29
CA ASP A 363 0.45 -7.28 -5.93
C ASP A 363 0.81 -8.75 -6.12
N LEU A 364 1.65 -9.01 -7.12
CA LEU A 364 2.12 -10.34 -7.47
C LEU A 364 3.61 -10.27 -7.83
N TRP A 365 4.41 -11.08 -7.19
CA TRP A 365 5.76 -11.36 -7.63
C TRP A 365 5.85 -12.77 -8.18
N ILE A 366 6.44 -12.92 -9.37
CA ILE A 366 6.67 -14.19 -10.06
C ILE A 366 8.17 -14.34 -10.22
N ALA A 367 8.70 -15.50 -9.81
CA ALA A 367 10.13 -15.76 -9.92
C ALA A 367 10.59 -15.80 -11.38
N PRO A 368 11.60 -15.01 -11.76
CA PRO A 368 12.06 -14.94 -13.16
C PRO A 368 12.49 -16.27 -13.76
N ASN A 369 13.09 -17.16 -12.95
CA ASN A 369 13.58 -18.47 -13.44
C ASN A 369 12.62 -19.62 -13.23
N ASP A 370 11.65 -19.48 -12.31
CA ASP A 370 10.64 -20.50 -11.99
C ASP A 370 9.25 -19.86 -11.82
N PRO A 371 8.44 -19.72 -12.88
CA PRO A 371 7.12 -19.09 -12.80
C PRO A 371 6.12 -19.78 -11.90
N LYS A 372 6.38 -21.00 -11.47
CA LYS A 372 5.54 -21.70 -10.49
C LYS A 372 5.72 -21.16 -9.08
N ARG A 373 6.83 -20.46 -8.83
CA ARG A 373 7.14 -19.83 -7.56
C ARG A 373 6.65 -18.38 -7.56
N MET A 374 5.65 -18.09 -6.71
CA MET A 374 5.00 -16.80 -6.67
C MET A 374 4.74 -16.36 -5.21
N ALA A 375 4.61 -15.06 -5.04
CA ALA A 375 4.10 -14.45 -3.81
C ALA A 375 2.98 -13.47 -4.17
N ILE A 376 1.84 -13.56 -3.48
CA ILE A 376 0.58 -12.88 -3.83
C ILE A 376 0.10 -12.10 -2.62
N ALA A 377 0.02 -10.76 -2.74
CA ALA A 377 -0.47 -9.86 -1.70
C ALA A 377 -1.96 -9.56 -1.89
N TYR A 378 -2.73 -9.60 -0.79
CA TYR A 378 -4.19 -9.41 -0.80
C TYR A 378 -4.68 -8.79 0.52
N ASP A 379 -5.99 -8.52 0.64
CA ASP A 379 -6.58 -7.77 1.77
C ASP A 379 -6.37 -8.42 3.14
N GLN A 380 -6.34 -9.76 3.21
CA GLN A 380 -6.21 -10.49 4.49
C GLN A 380 -4.83 -11.13 4.66
N GLY A 381 -3.81 -10.69 3.91
CA GLY A 381 -2.44 -11.21 4.10
C GLY A 381 -1.65 -11.43 2.83
N ILE A 382 -0.79 -12.44 2.89
CA ILE A 382 0.12 -12.84 1.83
C ILE A 382 0.09 -14.36 1.63
N GLY A 383 0.16 -14.79 0.38
CA GLY A 383 0.24 -16.19 -0.02
C GLY A 383 1.51 -16.49 -0.81
N PHE A 384 2.11 -17.63 -0.57
CA PHE A 384 3.29 -18.13 -1.27
C PHE A 384 3.00 -19.47 -1.90
N THR A 385 3.47 -19.68 -3.12
CA THR A 385 3.33 -20.95 -3.85
C THR A 385 4.61 -21.29 -4.58
N THR A 386 4.87 -22.59 -4.76
CA THR A 386 5.98 -23.15 -5.54
C THR A 386 5.50 -24.11 -6.63
N ASP A 387 4.19 -24.20 -6.85
CA ASP A 387 3.56 -25.12 -7.79
C ASP A 387 2.54 -24.44 -8.72
N GLY A 388 2.70 -23.13 -8.92
CA GLY A 388 1.82 -22.34 -9.80
C GLY A 388 0.45 -22.04 -9.19
N GLY A 389 0.32 -22.13 -7.87
CA GLY A 389 -0.92 -21.84 -7.16
C GLY A 389 -1.81 -23.03 -6.88
N ALA A 390 -1.36 -24.27 -7.17
CA ALA A 390 -2.09 -25.46 -6.77
C ALA A 390 -2.17 -25.58 -5.23
N ASN A 391 -1.08 -25.22 -4.54
CA ASN A 391 -1.04 -25.04 -3.10
C ASN A 391 -0.51 -23.66 -2.74
N VAL A 392 -1.14 -23.00 -1.75
CA VAL A 392 -0.74 -21.68 -1.28
C VAL A 392 -0.52 -21.72 0.23
N THR A 393 0.71 -21.45 0.66
CA THR A 393 1.05 -21.20 2.06
C THR A 393 0.67 -19.78 2.41
N ARG A 394 -0.13 -19.59 3.45
CA ARG A 394 -0.54 -18.27 3.96
C ARG A 394 0.20 -17.97 5.25
N THR A 395 0.71 -16.74 5.34
CA THR A 395 1.42 -16.28 6.53
C THR A 395 0.52 -15.33 7.31
N ASN A 396 0.28 -15.64 8.57
CA ASN A 396 -0.36 -14.71 9.48
C ASN A 396 0.67 -13.75 10.07
N THR A 397 0.31 -12.48 10.10
CA THR A 397 1.08 -11.42 10.75
C THR A 397 0.13 -10.56 11.58
N PRO A 398 0.52 -10.08 12.76
CA PRO A 398 -0.33 -9.23 13.58
C PRO A 398 -0.34 -7.78 13.04
N THR A 399 -0.87 -7.59 11.84
CA THR A 399 -0.87 -6.34 11.08
C THR A 399 -2.28 -5.85 10.73
N GLY A 400 -3.29 -6.25 11.50
CA GLY A 400 -4.66 -5.79 11.29
C GLY A 400 -4.75 -4.27 11.26
N GLN A 401 -5.40 -3.71 10.24
CA GLN A 401 -5.57 -2.28 10.08
C GLN A 401 -6.73 -1.77 10.94
N PHE A 402 -6.43 -1.21 12.10
CA PHE A 402 -7.42 -0.56 12.97
C PHE A 402 -7.57 0.92 12.62
N TYR A 403 -8.82 1.40 12.57
CA TYR A 403 -9.11 2.81 12.29
C TYR A 403 -9.01 3.70 13.53
N HIS A 404 -9.57 3.23 14.64
CA HIS A 404 -9.60 3.95 15.89
C HIS A 404 -9.42 2.99 17.05
N VAL A 405 -8.91 3.49 18.16
CA VAL A 405 -8.68 2.72 19.38
C VAL A 405 -9.64 3.21 20.46
N HIS A 406 -10.33 2.26 21.11
CA HIS A 406 -11.17 2.47 22.27
C HIS A 406 -10.69 1.57 23.43
N LEU A 407 -10.76 2.06 24.66
CA LEU A 407 -10.38 1.30 25.85
C LEU A 407 -11.62 0.95 26.65
N LEU A 408 -11.77 -0.33 27.02
CA LEU A 408 -12.86 -0.74 27.91
C LEU A 408 -12.59 -0.29 29.36
N ASN A 409 -13.64 0.15 30.03
CA ASN A 409 -13.56 0.59 31.44
C ASN A 409 -13.49 -0.60 32.39
N LYS A 410 -12.37 -1.30 32.38
CA LYS A 410 -12.04 -2.40 33.32
C LYS A 410 -10.54 -2.41 33.62
N ALA A 411 -10.11 -3.15 34.64
CA ALA A 411 -8.70 -3.29 35.00
C ALA A 411 -8.29 -4.78 35.03
N PRO A 412 -7.28 -5.22 34.26
CA PRO A 412 -6.61 -4.46 33.17
C PRO A 412 -7.59 -4.18 32.03
N PHE A 413 -7.40 -3.04 31.34
CA PHE A 413 -8.27 -2.66 30.23
C PHE A 413 -8.01 -3.52 28.99
N ASP A 414 -9.05 -3.70 28.16
CA ASP A 414 -8.91 -4.21 26.79
C ASP A 414 -8.86 -3.06 25.81
N VAL A 415 -8.16 -3.27 24.70
CA VAL A 415 -8.11 -2.37 23.54
C VAL A 415 -9.07 -2.89 22.49
N CYS A 416 -9.93 -2.01 22.00
CA CYS A 416 -10.92 -2.31 20.98
C CYS A 416 -10.73 -1.43 19.75
N GLY A 417 -11.20 -1.89 18.59
CA GLY A 417 -11.26 -1.09 17.38
C GLY A 417 -11.97 -1.79 16.23
N ALA A 418 -12.46 -0.99 15.29
CA ALA A 418 -12.92 -1.47 14.01
C ALA A 418 -11.70 -1.79 13.14
N LYS A 419 -11.65 -3.02 12.61
CA LYS A 419 -10.55 -3.51 11.78
C LYS A 419 -11.04 -3.68 10.35
N GLN A 420 -10.34 -3.08 9.40
CA GLN A 420 -10.64 -3.19 7.98
C GLN A 420 -10.70 -4.67 7.55
N ASP A 421 -11.70 -5.01 6.76
CA ASP A 421 -11.97 -6.32 6.15
C ASP A 421 -12.18 -7.48 7.14
N ALA A 422 -12.41 -7.17 8.45
CA ALA A 422 -12.59 -8.24 9.46
C ALA A 422 -13.54 -7.89 10.61
N GLY A 423 -14.14 -6.69 10.64
CA GLY A 423 -15.03 -6.25 11.71
C GLY A 423 -14.31 -5.82 12.99
N SER A 424 -15.09 -5.38 13.97
CA SER A 424 -14.58 -4.85 15.22
C SER A 424 -14.12 -5.97 16.17
N GLN A 425 -13.03 -5.71 16.88
CA GLN A 425 -12.43 -6.65 17.82
C GLN A 425 -11.95 -5.94 19.08
N CYS A 426 -11.96 -6.65 20.20
CA CYS A 426 -11.32 -6.26 21.45
C CYS A 426 -10.32 -7.32 21.92
N GLY A 427 -9.27 -6.90 22.60
CA GLY A 427 -8.30 -7.82 23.18
C GLY A 427 -7.54 -7.22 24.34
N PRO A 428 -6.97 -8.07 25.25
CA PRO A 428 -6.28 -7.62 26.43
C PRO A 428 -4.94 -6.97 26.12
N VAL A 429 -4.60 -5.90 26.83
CA VAL A 429 -3.26 -5.28 26.73
C VAL A 429 -2.17 -6.12 27.38
N ARG A 430 -2.51 -7.04 28.30
CA ARG A 430 -1.59 -8.00 28.90
C ARG A 430 -1.89 -9.36 28.32
N GLN A 431 -0.90 -9.95 27.69
CA GLN A 431 -0.93 -11.37 27.37
C GLN A 431 -0.86 -12.14 28.70
N ALA A 432 -1.72 -13.12 28.88
CA ALA A 432 -1.51 -14.12 29.92
C ALA A 432 -0.10 -14.68 29.73
N ALA A 433 0.74 -14.58 30.75
CA ALA A 433 2.01 -15.29 30.74
C ALA A 433 1.67 -16.75 30.39
N ALA A 434 2.44 -17.35 29.48
CA ALA A 434 2.30 -18.74 29.12
C ALA A 434 2.66 -19.59 30.36
N PHE A 435 1.77 -19.61 31.36
CA PHE A 435 1.80 -20.57 32.44
C PHE A 435 1.38 -21.90 31.80
N GLY A 436 2.31 -22.82 31.71
CA GLY A 436 2.03 -24.20 31.41
C GLY A 436 0.92 -24.72 32.34
N GLY A 437 -0.31 -24.62 31.84
CA GLY A 437 -1.54 -25.02 32.55
C GLY A 437 -2.37 -25.86 31.62
N ARG A 438 -2.43 -27.17 31.97
CA ARG A 438 -3.34 -28.16 31.44
C ARG A 438 -4.79 -27.70 31.43
N GLY A 439 -5.48 -27.98 30.37
CA GLY A 439 -6.82 -28.49 30.44
C GLY A 439 -7.93 -27.56 30.06
N GLY A 440 -8.76 -27.98 29.17
CA GLY A 440 -10.11 -27.51 29.01
C GLY A 440 -10.63 -27.69 27.60
N GLY A 441 -11.18 -28.88 27.36
CA GLY A 441 -11.67 -29.34 26.09
C GLY A 441 -12.93 -28.70 25.59
N GLY A 442 -13.25 -29.00 24.35
CA GLY A 442 -14.61 -29.11 23.86
C GLY A 442 -14.94 -28.22 22.69
N GLY A 443 -14.93 -28.79 21.50
CA GLY A 443 -15.55 -28.24 20.33
C GLY A 443 -15.09 -28.95 19.06
N GLY A 444 -15.71 -30.06 18.74
CA GLY A 444 -15.40 -30.90 17.58
C GLY A 444 -15.60 -30.14 16.25
N GLY A 445 -14.57 -30.09 15.45
CA GLY A 445 -14.57 -29.65 14.06
C GLY A 445 -13.53 -30.45 13.28
N ARG A 446 -13.95 -31.06 12.21
CA ARG A 446 -13.30 -32.04 11.34
C ARG A 446 -11.87 -31.69 10.92
N GLY A 447 -10.96 -32.66 11.11
CA GLY A 447 -9.80 -32.96 10.25
C GLY A 447 -8.93 -31.79 9.79
N GLY A 448 -8.17 -31.16 10.70
CA GLY A 448 -7.06 -30.28 10.38
C GLY A 448 -5.77 -30.79 11.01
N ALA A 449 -4.63 -30.53 10.37
CA ALA A 449 -3.30 -30.80 10.91
C ALA A 449 -3.16 -30.32 12.36
N PRO A 450 -2.27 -30.91 13.19
CA PRO A 450 -2.11 -30.49 14.57
C PRO A 450 -1.78 -29.02 14.65
N ALA A 451 -2.64 -28.27 15.33
CA ALA A 451 -2.43 -26.84 15.58
C ALA A 451 -1.12 -26.68 16.37
N GLY A 452 -0.23 -25.83 15.86
CA GLY A 452 0.91 -25.35 16.62
C GLY A 452 0.48 -24.71 17.94
N PRO A 453 1.43 -24.36 18.83
CA PRO A 453 1.11 -23.68 20.07
C PRO A 453 0.28 -22.42 19.77
N PRO A 454 -0.76 -22.10 20.58
CA PRO A 454 -1.61 -20.94 20.34
C PRO A 454 -0.75 -19.68 20.28
N SER A 455 -1.00 -18.86 19.25
CA SER A 455 -0.34 -17.56 19.10
C SER A 455 -0.57 -16.72 20.37
N PRO A 456 0.45 -16.01 20.87
CA PRO A 456 0.29 -15.11 22.00
C PRO A 456 -0.71 -13.97 21.71
N TYR A 457 -1.15 -13.82 20.46
CA TYR A 457 -2.11 -12.82 20.03
C TYR A 457 -3.54 -13.34 19.83
N SER A 458 -3.81 -14.57 20.22
CA SER A 458 -5.10 -15.28 20.00
C SER A 458 -6.25 -14.83 20.91
N GLU A 459 -6.00 -13.96 21.90
CA GLU A 459 -6.98 -13.56 22.90
C GLU A 459 -7.93 -12.44 22.45
N PHE A 460 -7.81 -11.96 21.20
CA PHE A 460 -8.76 -11.02 20.64
C PHE A 460 -10.11 -11.69 20.34
N TYR A 461 -11.19 -10.99 20.64
CA TYR A 461 -12.56 -11.47 20.48
C TYR A 461 -13.40 -10.48 19.68
N PRO A 462 -14.43 -10.93 18.94
CA PRO A 462 -15.36 -10.07 18.21
C PRO A 462 -16.09 -9.12 19.16
N ALA A 463 -16.30 -7.88 18.71
CA ALA A 463 -17.05 -6.84 19.40
C ALA A 463 -18.11 -6.24 18.47
N ALA A 464 -18.95 -5.35 18.99
CA ALA A 464 -19.98 -4.68 18.20
C ALA A 464 -19.38 -3.83 17.07
N GLY A 465 -20.12 -3.66 15.97
CA GLY A 465 -19.75 -2.86 14.83
C GLY A 465 -19.12 -3.67 13.70
N GLY A 466 -18.81 -2.95 12.62
CA GLY A 466 -18.28 -3.51 11.39
C GLY A 466 -16.79 -3.25 11.21
N GLU A 467 -16.39 -3.16 9.95
CA GLU A 467 -15.00 -2.96 9.55
C GLU A 467 -14.56 -1.49 9.56
N SER A 468 -15.46 -0.57 9.82
CA SER A 468 -15.20 0.87 9.87
C SER A 468 -15.98 1.54 11.00
N GLY A 469 -15.55 2.73 11.39
CA GLY A 469 -16.25 3.53 12.37
C GLY A 469 -15.58 3.55 13.76
N TYR A 470 -16.30 4.13 14.68
CA TYR A 470 -15.88 4.26 16.08
C TYR A 470 -16.53 3.19 16.93
N MET A 471 -15.87 2.86 18.04
CA MET A 471 -16.42 2.02 19.09
C MET A 471 -16.62 2.83 20.36
N ALA A 472 -17.60 2.40 21.16
CA ALA A 472 -17.84 2.86 22.52
C ALA A 472 -18.18 1.66 23.41
N SER A 473 -18.10 1.81 24.71
CA SER A 473 -18.55 0.80 25.68
C SER A 473 -19.49 1.46 26.70
N ASP A 474 -20.33 0.65 27.32
CA ASP A 474 -21.08 1.09 28.47
C ASP A 474 -20.09 1.46 29.61
N PRO A 475 -20.21 2.63 30.22
CA PRO A 475 -19.29 3.06 31.27
C PRO A 475 -19.37 2.22 32.56
N THR A 476 -20.46 1.49 32.77
CA THR A 476 -20.71 0.69 33.96
C THR A 476 -20.60 -0.81 33.72
N ASP A 477 -20.78 -1.29 32.47
CA ASP A 477 -20.63 -2.70 32.10
C ASP A 477 -19.67 -2.87 30.90
N PRO A 478 -18.41 -3.27 31.14
CA PRO A 478 -17.42 -3.45 30.08
C PRO A 478 -17.73 -4.60 29.10
N ASN A 479 -18.78 -5.39 29.37
CA ASN A 479 -19.23 -6.43 28.44
C ASN A 479 -20.13 -5.86 27.34
N VAL A 480 -20.69 -4.67 27.53
CA VAL A 480 -21.56 -4.02 26.54
C VAL A 480 -20.72 -3.06 25.68
N THR A 481 -20.67 -3.35 24.39
CA THR A 481 -19.99 -2.53 23.40
C THR A 481 -20.97 -2.06 22.34
N PHE A 482 -20.68 -0.89 21.79
CA PHE A 482 -21.38 -0.29 20.64
C PHE A 482 -20.35 -0.03 19.56
N GLY A 483 -20.69 -0.29 18.31
CA GLY A 483 -19.78 -0.06 17.19
C GLY A 483 -20.51 0.41 15.95
N GLY A 484 -19.91 1.38 15.26
CA GLY A 484 -20.41 1.87 13.97
C GLY A 484 -20.01 0.98 12.80
N ASN A 485 -20.74 1.14 11.71
CA ASN A 485 -20.43 0.53 10.42
C ASN A 485 -20.87 1.47 9.28
N TYR A 486 -20.71 1.05 8.04
CA TYR A 486 -21.16 1.78 6.86
C TYR A 486 -22.65 2.18 6.96
N SER A 487 -23.00 3.26 6.29
CA SER A 487 -24.39 3.78 6.21
C SER A 487 -25.01 4.19 7.54
N GLY A 488 -24.18 4.53 8.54
CA GLY A 488 -24.66 5.00 9.84
C GLY A 488 -25.24 3.91 10.74
N VAL A 489 -25.04 2.65 10.40
CA VAL A 489 -25.46 1.50 11.24
C VAL A 489 -24.67 1.50 12.54
N ILE A 490 -25.36 1.31 13.66
CA ILE A 490 -24.76 1.11 14.98
C ILE A 490 -25.23 -0.25 15.51
N ASP A 491 -24.27 -1.08 15.88
CA ASP A 491 -24.53 -2.37 16.52
C ASP A 491 -24.21 -2.30 18.01
N MET A 492 -24.97 -3.03 18.82
CA MET A 492 -24.69 -3.30 20.23
C MET A 492 -24.41 -4.79 20.40
N GLN A 493 -23.47 -5.11 21.27
CA GLN A 493 -23.21 -6.50 21.71
C GLN A 493 -22.95 -6.51 23.21
N ASN A 494 -23.63 -7.42 23.92
CA ASN A 494 -23.30 -7.80 25.28
C ASN A 494 -22.54 -9.15 25.23
N ARG A 495 -21.25 -9.13 25.57
CA ARG A 495 -20.40 -10.30 25.53
C ARG A 495 -20.77 -11.36 26.59
N ALA A 496 -21.26 -10.91 27.75
CA ALA A 496 -21.60 -11.83 28.87
C ALA A 496 -22.87 -12.65 28.56
N THR A 497 -23.86 -12.04 27.91
CA THR A 497 -25.14 -12.70 27.59
C THR A 497 -25.16 -13.26 26.17
N GLY A 498 -24.27 -12.79 25.27
CA GLY A 498 -24.31 -13.08 23.85
C GLY A 498 -25.34 -12.26 23.08
N GLU A 499 -26.06 -11.35 23.75
CA GLU A 499 -27.06 -10.49 23.11
C GLU A 499 -26.42 -9.57 22.07
N ARG A 500 -27.13 -9.41 20.95
CA ARG A 500 -26.78 -8.48 19.87
C ARG A 500 -28.02 -7.71 19.45
N ALA A 501 -27.88 -6.42 19.26
CA ALA A 501 -28.93 -5.57 18.73
C ALA A 501 -28.36 -4.61 17.68
N ARG A 502 -29.15 -4.34 16.65
CA ARG A 502 -28.89 -3.27 15.71
C ARG A 502 -29.67 -2.05 16.15
N LEU A 503 -28.97 -0.95 16.30
CA LEU A 503 -29.52 0.33 16.74
C LEU A 503 -29.57 1.24 15.51
N ASP A 504 -30.63 1.09 14.71
CA ASP A 504 -30.82 1.96 13.55
C ASP A 504 -31.44 3.28 14.04
N PRO A 505 -30.77 4.42 13.81
CA PRO A 505 -31.31 5.73 14.20
C PRO A 505 -32.47 6.20 13.29
N TRP A 506 -32.75 5.44 12.25
CA TRP A 506 -33.81 5.75 11.28
C TRP A 506 -34.94 4.71 11.33
N PRO A 507 -36.20 5.12 11.26
CA PRO A 507 -37.32 4.21 11.22
C PRO A 507 -37.36 3.37 9.94
#